data_1af7fb822a8de3f04635ee01e93296ee
#
_entry.id   1af7fb822a8de3f04635ee01e93296ee
#
_cell.length_a   1.000
_cell.length_b   1.000
_cell.length_c   1.000
_cell.angle_alpha   90.00
_cell.angle_beta   90.00
_cell.angle_gamma   90.00
#
_symmetry.space_group_name_H-M   'P 1'
#
loop_
_entity.id
_entity.type
_entity.pdbx_description
1 polymer ?
#
loop_
_entity_poly.entity_id
_entity_poly.type
_entity_poly.pdbx_seq_one_letter_code
_entity_poly.pdbx_strand_id
1 'polypeptide(L)'
;TYDIMLLLKSKEGIPMAMFSKGHYMGDICHLEPGDFSLKRKILLPEILSKGQIQVDLNIHHPMVEYYMKAPNCCILEAQGYQHGFGRTMNQDSCGLIGLLDL
;
A
#
# COMPACT_ATOMS: atom_id res chain seq x y z
N THR A 1 -12.82 16.96 6.64
CA THR A 1 -12.95 15.52 6.45
C THR A 1 -11.99 15.06 5.35
N TYR A 2 -11.22 14.02 5.62
CA TYR A 2 -10.28 13.48 4.65
C TYR A 2 -10.08 11.99 4.85
N ASP A 3 -9.58 11.33 3.82
CA ASP A 3 -9.07 9.96 3.87
C ASP A 3 -7.72 9.92 3.16
N ILE A 4 -6.86 9.05 3.65
CA ILE A 4 -5.57 8.75 3.02
C ILE A 4 -5.68 7.38 2.38
N MET A 5 -5.38 7.32 1.10
CA MET A 5 -5.39 6.07 0.35
C MET A 5 -4.00 5.78 -0.18
N LEU A 6 -3.47 4.61 0.17
CA LEU A 6 -2.25 4.07 -0.40
C LEU A 6 -2.62 2.89 -1.28
N LEU A 7 -2.20 2.93 -2.51
CA LEU A 7 -2.37 1.83 -3.45
C LEU A 7 -1.00 1.26 -3.79
N LEU A 8 -0.83 -0.02 -3.52
CA LEU A 8 0.37 -0.76 -3.90
C LEU A 8 0.12 -1.45 -5.23
N LYS A 9 1.02 -1.24 -6.19
CA LYS A 9 0.90 -1.80 -7.54
C LYS A 9 2.15 -2.58 -7.89
N SER A 10 1.99 -3.55 -8.79
CA SER A 10 3.13 -4.21 -9.41
C SER A 10 3.90 -3.25 -10.29
N LYS A 11 5.08 -3.67 -10.78
CA LYS A 11 5.86 -2.87 -11.73
C LYS A 11 5.12 -2.59 -13.04
N GLU A 12 4.14 -3.43 -13.38
CA GLU A 12 3.28 -3.24 -14.56
C GLU A 12 2.08 -2.33 -14.30
N GLY A 13 1.94 -1.82 -13.07
CA GLY A 13 0.85 -0.93 -12.71
C GLY A 13 -0.44 -1.63 -12.29
N ILE A 14 -0.40 -2.92 -12.02
CA ILE A 14 -1.58 -3.67 -11.59
C ILE A 14 -1.80 -3.46 -10.09
N PRO A 15 -3.01 -3.00 -9.66
CA PRO A 15 -3.31 -2.85 -8.24
C PRO A 15 -3.22 -4.19 -7.50
N MET A 16 -2.56 -4.19 -6.34
CA MET A 16 -2.32 -5.42 -5.60
C MET A 16 -2.75 -5.33 -4.15
N ALA A 17 -2.71 -4.16 -3.54
CA ALA A 17 -3.13 -3.97 -2.16
C ALA A 17 -3.47 -2.51 -1.92
N MET A 18 -4.36 -2.26 -0.98
CA MET A 18 -4.80 -0.91 -0.67
C MET A 18 -4.92 -0.71 0.83
N PHE A 19 -4.51 0.47 1.28
CA PHE A 19 -4.83 0.99 2.60
C PHE A 19 -5.75 2.19 2.44
N SER A 20 -6.89 2.17 3.13
CA SER A 20 -7.81 3.31 3.21
C SER A 20 -8.49 3.26 4.57
N LYS A 21 -8.11 4.18 5.45
CA LYS A 21 -8.65 4.19 6.80
C LYS A 21 -10.08 4.71 6.84
N GLY A 22 -10.40 5.72 6.04
CA GLY A 22 -11.69 6.38 6.04
C GLY A 22 -12.73 5.71 5.15
N HIS A 23 -12.52 5.74 3.84
CA HIS A 23 -13.53 5.32 2.87
C HIS A 23 -13.91 3.83 3.02
N TYR A 24 -12.92 2.96 3.19
CA TYR A 24 -13.16 1.52 3.28
C TYR A 24 -13.25 1.00 4.70
N MET A 25 -12.52 1.60 5.66
CA MET A 25 -12.49 1.13 7.04
C MET A 25 -13.43 1.92 7.97
N GLY A 26 -14.04 2.99 7.46
CA GLY A 26 -15.05 3.74 8.19
C GLY A 26 -14.52 4.70 9.26
N ASP A 27 -13.22 4.92 9.32
CA ASP A 27 -12.59 5.77 10.33
C ASP A 27 -12.19 7.12 9.70
N ILE A 28 -13.18 7.95 9.45
CA ILE A 28 -13.00 9.24 8.77
C ILE A 28 -12.30 10.23 9.69
N CYS A 29 -11.30 10.92 9.16
CA CYS A 29 -10.50 11.90 9.87
C CYS A 29 -10.86 13.32 9.49
N HIS A 30 -10.56 14.27 10.38
CA HIS A 30 -10.74 15.69 10.14
C HIS A 30 -9.40 16.42 10.22
N LEU A 31 -9.22 17.42 9.37
CA LEU A 31 -8.06 18.31 9.37
C LEU A 31 -8.51 19.73 9.66
N GLU A 32 -7.74 20.40 10.53
CA GLU A 32 -7.86 21.84 10.71
C GLU A 32 -7.07 22.57 9.62
N PRO A 33 -7.49 23.80 9.22
CA PRO A 33 -6.72 24.59 8.26
C PRO A 33 -5.30 24.89 8.79
N GLY A 34 -4.32 24.87 7.89
CA GLY A 34 -2.92 25.15 8.21
C GLY A 34 -1.99 24.02 7.83
N ASP A 35 -0.73 24.13 8.28
CA ASP A 35 0.27 23.12 8.02
C ASP A 35 0.04 21.91 8.91
N PHE A 36 0.26 20.71 8.36
CA PHE A 36 0.12 19.49 9.13
C PHE A 36 1.13 18.43 8.67
N SER A 37 1.39 17.48 9.55
CA SER A 37 2.23 16.32 9.27
C SER A 37 1.52 15.07 9.76
N LEU A 38 1.50 14.03 8.94
CA LEU A 38 0.86 12.77 9.26
C LEU A 38 1.90 11.65 9.25
N LYS A 39 1.84 10.79 10.27
CA LYS A 39 2.62 9.56 10.34
C LYS A 39 1.68 8.39 10.50
N ARG A 40 1.84 7.39 9.66
CA ARG A 40 1.07 6.15 9.72
C ARG A 40 2.01 4.95 9.65
N LYS A 41 1.71 3.95 10.43
CA LYS A 41 2.38 2.65 10.33
C LYS A 41 1.40 1.66 9.75
N ILE A 42 1.79 1.02 8.66
CA ILE A 42 0.94 0.07 7.96
C ILE A 42 1.62 -1.28 8.01
N LEU A 43 0.89 -2.28 8.47
CA LEU A 43 1.39 -3.64 8.51
C LEU A 43 1.26 -4.26 7.14
N LEU A 44 2.40 -4.62 6.55
CA LEU A 44 2.44 -5.35 5.30
C LEU A 44 2.36 -6.85 5.56
N PRO A 45 1.87 -7.65 4.59
CA PRO A 45 1.91 -9.09 4.72
C PRO A 45 3.33 -9.58 4.98
N GLU A 46 3.46 -10.57 5.87
CA GLU A 46 4.77 -11.12 6.21
C GLU A 46 5.45 -11.76 5.01
N ILE A 47 4.70 -12.49 4.21
CA ILE A 47 5.25 -13.19 3.06
C ILE A 47 4.98 -12.39 1.80
N LEU A 48 5.91 -11.49 1.50
CA LEU A 48 5.92 -10.72 0.25
C LEU A 48 6.97 -11.28 -0.68
N SER A 49 6.62 -11.43 -1.95
CA SER A 49 7.56 -11.88 -2.97
C SER A 49 8.58 -10.79 -3.28
N LYS A 50 9.78 -11.20 -3.67
CA LYS A 50 10.82 -10.28 -4.10
C LYS A 50 10.42 -9.55 -5.37
N GLY A 51 10.57 -8.24 -5.38
CA GLY A 51 10.30 -7.42 -6.56
C GLY A 51 9.98 -5.98 -6.21
N GLN A 52 9.71 -5.19 -7.23
CA GLN A 52 9.36 -3.79 -7.07
C GLN A 52 7.87 -3.61 -6.80
N ILE A 53 7.56 -2.67 -5.93
CA ILE A 53 6.19 -2.26 -5.63
C ILE A 53 6.12 -0.76 -5.83
N GLN A 54 5.24 -0.31 -6.72
CA GLN A 54 4.96 1.11 -6.92
C GLN A 54 3.86 1.54 -5.95
N VAL A 55 4.00 2.74 -5.41
CA VAL A 55 3.06 3.26 -4.42
C VAL A 55 2.40 4.53 -4.95
N ASP A 56 1.08 4.55 -4.97
CA ASP A 56 0.30 5.76 -5.19
C ASP A 56 -0.23 6.25 -3.85
N LEU A 57 -0.15 7.54 -3.62
CA LEU A 57 -0.70 8.19 -2.43
C LEU A 57 -1.74 9.19 -2.85
N ASN A 58 -2.93 9.10 -2.27
CA ASN A 58 -4.00 10.07 -2.47
C ASN A 58 -4.52 10.55 -1.13
N ILE A 59 -4.87 11.83 -1.07
CA ILE A 59 -5.61 12.41 0.04
C ILE A 59 -6.88 13.00 -0.56
N HIS A 60 -8.04 12.61 -0.05
CA HIS A 60 -9.31 13.01 -0.64
C HIS A 60 -10.40 13.18 0.41
N HIS A 61 -11.44 13.93 0.03
CA HIS A 61 -12.71 13.92 0.73
C HIS A 61 -13.55 12.79 0.10
N PRO A 62 -13.87 11.73 0.85
CA PRO A 62 -14.54 10.56 0.26
C PRO A 62 -15.79 10.94 -0.53
N MET A 63 -15.89 10.47 -1.77
CA MET A 63 -17.01 10.68 -2.70
C MET A 63 -17.23 12.15 -3.12
N VAL A 64 -16.34 13.07 -2.77
CA VAL A 64 -16.48 14.50 -3.11
C VAL A 64 -15.35 14.96 -4.01
N GLU A 65 -14.12 14.97 -3.52
CA GLU A 65 -12.98 15.49 -4.29
C GLU A 65 -11.65 14.93 -3.81
N TYR A 66 -10.63 15.06 -4.65
CA TYR A 66 -9.26 14.78 -4.26
C TYR A 66 -8.58 16.09 -3.85
N TYR A 67 -7.97 16.07 -2.65
CA TYR A 67 -7.10 17.16 -2.20
C TYR A 67 -5.70 17.02 -2.79
N MET A 68 -5.22 15.79 -2.94
CA MET A 68 -3.91 15.50 -3.48
C MET A 68 -3.90 14.12 -4.14
N LYS A 69 -3.26 14.03 -5.31
CA LYS A 69 -2.94 12.76 -5.96
C LYS A 69 -1.45 12.70 -6.22
N ALA A 70 -0.81 11.66 -5.76
CA ALA A 70 0.61 11.43 -5.98
C ALA A 70 0.83 10.03 -6.55
N PRO A 71 0.62 9.84 -7.86
CA PRO A 71 0.86 8.54 -8.48
C PRO A 71 2.35 8.23 -8.48
N ASN A 72 2.69 6.98 -8.23
CA ASN A 72 4.07 6.52 -8.17
C ASN A 72 4.95 7.39 -7.28
N CYS A 73 4.40 7.79 -6.10
CA CYS A 73 5.12 8.69 -5.20
C CYS A 73 6.40 8.07 -4.64
N CYS A 74 6.48 6.74 -4.60
CA CYS A 74 7.71 6.03 -4.26
C CYS A 74 7.67 4.62 -4.81
N ILE A 75 8.86 4.01 -4.85
CA ILE A 75 9.03 2.62 -5.24
C ILE A 75 9.64 1.89 -4.05
N LEU A 76 9.00 0.81 -3.63
CA LEU A 76 9.52 -0.07 -2.61
C LEU A 76 10.11 -1.30 -3.28
N GLU A 77 11.21 -1.80 -2.71
CA GLU A 77 11.77 -3.08 -3.13
C GLU A 77 11.56 -4.08 -2.02
N ALA A 78 10.72 -5.08 -2.30
CA ALA A 78 10.54 -6.20 -1.40
C ALA A 78 11.71 -7.16 -1.58
N GLN A 79 12.37 -7.51 -0.48
CA GLN A 79 13.52 -8.41 -0.51
C GLN A 79 13.12 -9.86 -0.66
N GLY A 80 11.83 -10.14 -0.53
CA GLY A 80 11.32 -11.48 -0.54
C GLY A 80 11.33 -12.10 0.86
N TYR A 81 10.72 -13.26 0.94
CA TYR A 81 10.64 -14.03 2.18
C TYR A 81 11.18 -15.42 1.90
N GLN A 82 12.08 -15.88 2.76
CA GLN A 82 12.62 -17.23 2.70
C GLN A 82 12.53 -17.86 4.10
N HIS A 83 11.89 -19.01 4.18
CA HIS A 83 11.75 -19.74 5.43
C HIS A 83 12.60 -21.02 5.36
N GLY A 84 13.57 -21.12 6.28
CA GLY A 84 14.43 -22.29 6.36
C GLY A 84 15.17 -22.57 5.05
N PHE A 85 14.98 -23.78 4.50
CA PHE A 85 15.61 -24.19 3.24
C PHE A 85 14.77 -23.89 2.02
N GLY A 86 13.66 -23.17 2.19
CA GLY A 86 12.82 -22.80 1.09
C GLY A 86 13.49 -21.81 0.16
N ARG A 87 12.93 -21.68 -1.06
CA ARG A 87 13.41 -20.71 -2.05
C ARG A 87 12.69 -19.37 -1.83
N THR A 88 13.39 -18.29 -2.13
CA THR A 88 12.78 -16.95 -2.12
C THR A 88 11.74 -16.86 -3.22
N MET A 89 10.53 -16.41 -2.86
CA MET A 89 9.46 -16.19 -3.83
C MET A 89 9.73 -14.91 -4.61
N ASN A 90 9.50 -14.96 -5.93
CA ASN A 90 9.71 -13.83 -6.84
C ASN A 90 8.36 -13.43 -7.44
N GLN A 91 8.10 -12.13 -7.57
CA GLN A 91 6.84 -11.62 -8.12
C GLN A 91 6.55 -12.17 -9.52
N ASP A 92 7.57 -12.29 -10.36
CA ASP A 92 7.38 -12.69 -11.76
C ASP A 92 6.83 -14.11 -11.89
N SER A 93 7.14 -14.98 -10.93
CA SER A 93 6.74 -16.40 -11.00
C SER A 93 5.73 -16.81 -9.93
N CYS A 94 5.68 -16.09 -8.80
CA CYS A 94 4.90 -16.53 -7.64
C CYS A 94 3.76 -15.57 -7.25
N GLY A 95 3.63 -14.44 -7.93
CA GLY A 95 2.69 -13.40 -7.52
C GLY A 95 3.22 -12.60 -6.33
N LEU A 96 2.36 -11.76 -5.72
CA LEU A 96 2.79 -10.80 -4.70
C LEU A 96 2.93 -11.41 -3.31
N ILE A 97 1.98 -12.24 -2.90
CA ILE A 97 1.82 -12.68 -1.51
C ILE A 97 1.85 -14.19 -1.45
N GLY A 98 2.65 -14.72 -0.51
CA GLY A 98 2.63 -16.14 -0.18
C GLY A 98 1.49 -16.46 0.77
N LEU A 99 0.88 -17.62 0.60
CA LEU A 99 -0.15 -18.12 1.47
C LEU A 99 0.46 -19.04 2.52
N LEU A 100 -0.14 -19.02 3.71
CA LEU A 100 0.29 -19.84 4.84
C LEU A 100 -0.58 -21.09 4.97
N ASP A 101 0.06 -22.19 5.31
CA ASP A 101 -0.62 -23.41 5.72
C ASP A 101 -0.93 -23.33 7.22
N LEU A 102 -2.14 -23.64 7.56
CA LEU A 102 -2.57 -23.61 8.97
C LEU A 102 -2.41 -24.97 9.64
#